data_6d800fc6cbedd83d83d14fb4b0cf1331
#
_entry.id   6d800fc6cbedd83d83d14fb4b0cf1331
#
_cell.length_a   1.000
_cell.length_b   1.000
_cell.length_c   1.000
_cell.angle_alpha   90.00
_cell.angle_beta   90.00
_cell.angle_gamma   90.00
#
_symmetry.space_group_name_H-M   'P 1'
#
loop_
_entity.id
_entity.type
_entity.pdbx_description
1 polymer ?
#
loop_
_entity_poly.entity_id
_entity_poly.type
_entity_poly.pdbx_seq_one_letter_code
_entity_poly.pdbx_strand_id
1 'polypeptide(L)'
;MKKIYFMYGLPRAGNTLIGSILNQNPKINATANSVLPEIMFRMHDIKSYDVAYNNFPDEASLDNVLKGLFDSYYQDWDGDYIIERGAWITPFNFLLLEQYFQHEIKIVVLVRDVLDVIKSYLHLCDTDVDFFINLRYRSLDPTTLYRSAVEEKCDLIMEKEGMVDKMLYSINWLLKAKKQDCLHFVEYDNLVKDPESEVRGIYDFYGIDHFNHHFTNLKQFNVNGTSYNDGVPGTAVDMHKIRTDKIEPLTHPIELPESVVSKYSNLDLWS
;
A
#
# COMPACT_ATOMS: atom_id res chain seq x y z
N MET A 1 11.41 13.63 18.87
CA MET A 1 11.01 13.55 17.46
C MET A 1 10.75 12.08 17.15
N LYS A 2 9.61 11.73 16.56
CA LYS A 2 9.27 10.34 16.19
C LYS A 2 10.09 9.92 14.98
N LYS A 3 10.48 8.64 14.93
CA LYS A 3 11.08 8.08 13.71
C LYS A 3 9.97 7.59 12.79
N ILE A 4 10.03 7.97 11.53
CA ILE A 4 9.01 7.65 10.53
C ILE A 4 9.64 6.77 9.47
N TYR A 5 9.00 5.64 9.23
CA TYR A 5 9.31 4.68 8.19
C TYR A 5 8.09 4.44 7.32
N PHE A 6 8.25 3.83 6.18
CA PHE A 6 7.19 3.67 5.20
C PHE A 6 6.90 2.21 4.90
N MET A 7 5.65 1.90 4.66
CA MET A 7 5.22 0.57 4.25
C MET A 7 4.10 0.70 3.20
N TYR A 8 4.29 0.11 2.05
CA TYR A 8 3.28 0.04 1.01
C TYR A 8 3.54 -1.17 0.12
N GLY A 9 2.66 -1.50 -0.83
CA GLY A 9 2.90 -2.61 -1.73
C GLY A 9 1.68 -2.97 -2.56
N LEU A 10 1.74 -4.12 -3.20
CA LEU A 10 0.62 -4.65 -3.96
C LEU A 10 -0.62 -4.80 -3.05
N PRO A 11 -1.80 -4.48 -3.56
CA PRO A 11 -3.01 -4.83 -2.85
C PRO A 11 -3.10 -6.35 -2.68
N ARG A 12 -3.76 -6.81 -1.64
CA ARG A 12 -3.91 -8.24 -1.33
C ARG A 12 -2.60 -8.99 -0.98
N ALA A 13 -1.52 -8.28 -0.77
CA ALA A 13 -0.21 -8.82 -0.37
C ALA A 13 0.03 -8.83 1.16
N GLY A 14 -1.01 -8.77 1.99
CA GLY A 14 -0.87 -8.87 3.45
C GLY A 14 -0.62 -7.55 4.17
N ASN A 15 -0.84 -6.40 3.52
CA ASN A 15 -0.62 -5.08 4.11
C ASN A 15 -1.33 -4.89 5.48
N THR A 16 -2.59 -5.31 5.60
CA THR A 16 -3.35 -5.20 6.85
C THR A 16 -2.83 -6.16 7.91
N LEU A 17 -2.42 -7.35 7.50
CA LEU A 17 -1.85 -8.38 8.37
C LEU A 17 -0.57 -7.87 9.05
N ILE A 18 0.40 -7.39 8.27
CA ILE A 18 1.65 -6.81 8.80
C ILE A 18 1.36 -5.63 9.71
N GLY A 19 0.48 -4.70 9.30
CA GLY A 19 0.09 -3.58 10.15
C GLY A 19 -0.48 -4.03 11.50
N SER A 20 -1.29 -5.09 11.53
CA SER A 20 -1.85 -5.65 12.76
C SER A 20 -0.78 -6.30 13.65
N ILE A 21 0.20 -6.96 13.05
CA ILE A 21 1.32 -7.56 13.79
C ILE A 21 2.20 -6.46 14.37
N LEU A 22 2.63 -5.49 13.59
CA LEU A 22 3.51 -4.40 14.04
C LEU A 22 2.86 -3.57 15.16
N ASN A 23 1.54 -3.33 15.10
CA ASN A 23 0.79 -2.61 16.14
C ASN A 23 0.64 -3.37 17.46
N GLN A 24 1.14 -4.60 17.60
CA GLN A 24 1.29 -5.25 18.91
C GLN A 24 2.42 -4.63 19.74
N ASN A 25 3.41 -4.01 19.08
CA ASN A 25 4.49 -3.30 19.78
C ASN A 25 3.98 -1.90 20.18
N PRO A 26 3.89 -1.59 21.50
CA PRO A 26 3.36 -0.31 21.97
C PRO A 26 4.19 0.91 21.56
N LYS A 27 5.41 0.69 21.06
CA LYS A 27 6.27 1.77 20.54
C LYS A 27 5.99 2.09 19.08
N ILE A 28 5.21 1.26 18.37
CA ILE A 28 4.94 1.38 16.94
C ILE A 28 3.48 1.77 16.70
N ASN A 29 3.27 2.72 15.81
CA ASN A 29 1.99 3.01 15.19
C ASN A 29 2.09 2.78 13.67
N ALA A 30 1.66 1.62 13.21
CA ALA A 30 1.52 1.35 11.78
C ALA A 30 0.13 1.80 11.32
N THR A 31 0.07 2.81 10.46
CA THR A 31 -1.20 3.38 9.97
C THR A 31 -1.95 2.37 9.10
N ALA A 32 -3.27 2.47 9.03
CA ALA A 32 -4.07 1.61 8.14
C ALA A 32 -3.96 2.04 6.69
N ASN A 33 -4.10 3.33 6.47
CA ASN A 33 -3.95 4.04 5.22
C ASN A 33 -3.66 5.50 5.56
N SER A 34 -2.98 6.23 4.69
CA SER A 34 -2.61 7.61 4.98
C SER A 34 -2.98 8.55 3.85
N VAL A 35 -3.44 9.72 4.23
CA VAL A 35 -3.76 10.82 3.34
C VAL A 35 -2.54 11.73 3.07
N LEU A 36 -1.42 11.52 3.80
CA LEU A 36 -0.25 12.41 3.71
C LEU A 36 0.35 12.53 2.30
N PRO A 37 0.44 11.46 1.48
CA PRO A 37 0.91 11.60 0.11
C PRO A 37 0.07 12.59 -0.71
N GLU A 38 -1.25 12.53 -0.55
CA GLU A 38 -2.18 13.44 -1.24
C GLU A 38 -2.06 14.88 -0.71
N ILE A 39 -1.91 15.07 0.59
CA ILE A 39 -1.70 16.39 1.19
C ILE A 39 -0.41 17.00 0.65
N MET A 40 0.70 16.25 0.71
CA MET A 40 2.00 16.72 0.24
C MET A 40 1.97 17.07 -1.26
N PHE A 41 1.35 16.19 -2.06
CA PHE A 41 1.16 16.43 -3.49
C PHE A 41 0.40 17.74 -3.74
N ARG A 42 -0.77 17.92 -3.13
CA ARG A 42 -1.60 19.12 -3.34
C ARG A 42 -0.92 20.40 -2.87
N MET A 43 -0.22 20.35 -1.74
CA MET A 43 0.53 21.50 -1.24
C MET A 43 1.71 21.84 -2.16
N HIS A 44 2.42 20.83 -2.69
CA HIS A 44 3.48 21.07 -3.65
C HIS A 44 2.93 21.62 -4.98
N ASP A 45 1.79 21.12 -5.44
CA ASP A 45 1.18 21.50 -6.72
C ASP A 45 0.64 22.96 -6.72
N ILE A 46 0.42 23.57 -5.54
CA ILE A 46 0.14 25.02 -5.40
C ILE A 46 1.15 25.86 -6.20
N LYS A 47 2.43 25.45 -6.24
CA LYS A 47 3.47 26.14 -6.99
C LYS A 47 3.16 26.26 -8.50
N SER A 48 2.34 25.37 -9.03
CA SER A 48 2.08 25.26 -10.46
C SER A 48 0.87 26.10 -10.92
N TYR A 49 -0.15 26.24 -10.08
CA TYR A 49 -1.44 26.77 -10.55
C TYR A 49 -2.07 27.85 -9.66
N ASP A 50 -1.63 27.99 -8.40
CA ASP A 50 -2.31 28.93 -7.48
C ASP A 50 -1.97 30.38 -7.81
N VAL A 51 -3.01 31.21 -7.96
CA VAL A 51 -2.87 32.62 -8.36
C VAL A 51 -2.20 33.45 -7.25
N ALA A 52 -2.53 33.19 -5.99
CA ALA A 52 -1.94 33.94 -4.87
C ALA A 52 -0.45 33.61 -4.74
N TYR A 53 -0.09 32.32 -4.88
CA TYR A 53 1.30 31.89 -4.88
C TYR A 53 2.08 32.51 -6.06
N ASN A 54 1.53 32.48 -7.27
CA ASN A 54 2.20 33.02 -8.46
C ASN A 54 2.37 34.55 -8.40
N ASN A 55 1.47 35.26 -7.71
CA ASN A 55 1.60 36.69 -7.49
C ASN A 55 2.62 37.05 -6.40
N PHE A 56 2.84 36.18 -5.43
CA PHE A 56 3.81 36.36 -4.34
C PHE A 56 4.47 35.02 -4.00
N PRO A 57 5.45 34.55 -4.82
CA PRO A 57 6.05 33.23 -4.70
C PRO A 57 7.07 33.16 -3.56
N ASP A 58 6.62 32.86 -2.35
CA ASP A 58 7.50 32.55 -1.23
C ASP A 58 7.75 31.05 -1.16
N GLU A 59 8.67 30.59 -2.00
CA GLU A 59 9.02 29.18 -2.11
C GLU A 59 9.62 28.63 -0.80
N ALA A 60 10.46 29.39 -0.13
CA ALA A 60 11.13 28.95 1.08
C ALA A 60 10.13 28.68 2.22
N SER A 61 9.12 29.54 2.39
CA SER A 61 8.07 29.33 3.39
C SER A 61 7.20 28.11 3.08
N LEU A 62 6.82 27.90 1.82
CA LEU A 62 6.07 26.71 1.40
C LEU A 62 6.88 25.44 1.60
N ASP A 63 8.17 25.45 1.25
CA ASP A 63 9.08 24.31 1.47
C ASP A 63 9.22 23.98 2.96
N ASN A 64 9.24 24.97 3.85
CA ASN A 64 9.27 24.73 5.28
C ASN A 64 8.00 24.03 5.79
N VAL A 65 6.84 24.40 5.26
CA VAL A 65 5.58 23.70 5.59
C VAL A 65 5.63 22.22 5.12
N LEU A 66 6.09 21.99 3.89
CA LEU A 66 6.24 20.64 3.33
C LEU A 66 7.24 19.77 4.14
N LYS A 67 8.38 20.36 4.55
CA LYS A 67 9.37 19.68 5.42
C LYS A 67 8.82 19.36 6.80
N GLY A 68 8.00 20.23 7.37
CA GLY A 68 7.39 20.04 8.69
C GLY A 68 6.14 19.15 8.68
N LEU A 69 5.68 18.69 7.52
CA LEU A 69 4.39 18.02 7.38
C LEU A 69 4.28 16.77 8.26
N PHE A 70 5.25 15.88 8.22
CA PHE A 70 5.23 14.63 9.00
C PHE A 70 5.27 14.89 10.50
N ASP A 71 6.16 15.76 10.95
CA ASP A 71 6.31 16.08 12.36
C ASP A 71 5.04 16.69 12.92
N SER A 72 4.42 17.64 12.18
CA SER A 72 3.16 18.26 12.57
C SER A 72 1.98 17.30 12.57
N TYR A 73 1.92 16.41 11.56
CA TYR A 73 0.79 15.47 11.43
C TYR A 73 0.78 14.41 12.53
N TYR A 74 1.96 13.90 12.93
CA TYR A 74 2.10 12.87 13.95
C TYR A 74 2.48 13.40 15.33
N GLN A 75 2.43 14.73 15.54
CA GLN A 75 2.89 15.39 16.76
C GLN A 75 2.29 14.76 18.04
N ASP A 76 0.97 14.56 18.04
CA ASP A 76 0.21 14.12 19.21
C ASP A 76 -0.02 12.59 19.27
N TRP A 77 0.57 11.83 18.35
CA TRP A 77 0.46 10.38 18.38
C TRP A 77 1.40 9.81 19.45
N ASP A 78 0.98 8.71 20.08
CA ASP A 78 1.84 7.96 21.00
C ASP A 78 2.95 7.18 20.27
N GLY A 79 3.84 6.53 21.03
CA GLY A 79 4.90 5.67 20.52
C GLY A 79 6.11 6.43 19.96
N ASP A 80 7.17 5.67 19.66
CA ASP A 80 8.46 6.17 19.17
C ASP A 80 8.56 6.12 17.65
N TYR A 81 7.82 5.20 17.02
CA TYR A 81 7.92 4.86 15.61
C TYR A 81 6.57 4.96 14.92
N ILE A 82 6.54 5.61 13.77
CA ILE A 82 5.40 5.62 12.86
C ILE A 82 5.77 4.80 11.63
N ILE A 83 4.97 3.79 11.32
CA ILE A 83 5.05 3.07 10.04
C ILE A 83 3.94 3.61 9.16
N GLU A 84 4.30 4.56 8.34
CA GLU A 84 3.37 5.32 7.52
C GLU A 84 2.99 4.53 6.26
N ARG A 85 1.69 4.24 6.10
CA ARG A 85 1.14 3.45 5.01
C ARG A 85 0.42 4.32 3.99
N GLY A 86 1.18 5.07 3.22
CA GLY A 86 0.69 5.86 2.11
C GLY A 86 1.31 5.42 0.78
N ALA A 87 0.78 5.91 -0.32
CA ALA A 87 1.24 5.59 -1.68
C ALA A 87 2.60 6.26 -2.03
N TRP A 88 3.58 6.15 -1.12
CA TRP A 88 4.88 6.82 -1.24
C TRP A 88 5.80 6.22 -2.31
N ILE A 89 5.55 4.98 -2.74
CA ILE A 89 6.34 4.33 -3.80
C ILE A 89 5.97 4.81 -5.21
N THR A 90 4.87 5.54 -5.39
CA THR A 90 4.55 6.10 -6.71
C THR A 90 5.61 7.13 -7.09
N PRO A 91 6.00 7.22 -8.38
CA PRO A 91 7.14 8.03 -8.79
C PRO A 91 7.12 9.45 -8.26
N PHE A 92 5.99 10.13 -8.40
CA PHE A 92 5.89 11.53 -7.98
C PHE A 92 5.97 11.68 -6.46
N ASN A 93 5.24 10.84 -5.70
CA ASN A 93 5.27 10.90 -4.24
C ASN A 93 6.67 10.52 -3.69
N PHE A 94 7.36 9.57 -4.33
CA PHE A 94 8.73 9.24 -3.95
C PHE A 94 9.69 10.44 -4.14
N LEU A 95 9.57 11.16 -5.27
CA LEU A 95 10.37 12.37 -5.50
C LEU A 95 10.04 13.46 -4.47
N LEU A 96 8.79 13.59 -4.04
CA LEU A 96 8.42 14.50 -2.96
C LEU A 96 9.03 14.08 -1.61
N LEU A 97 9.11 12.77 -1.32
CA LEU A 97 9.85 12.27 -0.15
C LEU A 97 11.33 12.66 -0.24
N GLU A 98 11.98 12.42 -1.37
CA GLU A 98 13.40 12.78 -1.54
C GLU A 98 13.64 14.29 -1.37
N GLN A 99 12.67 15.12 -1.75
CA GLN A 99 12.80 16.57 -1.66
C GLN A 99 12.52 17.12 -0.26
N TYR A 100 11.53 16.57 0.44
CA TYR A 100 10.99 17.21 1.65
C TYR A 100 11.15 16.39 2.93
N PHE A 101 11.26 15.07 2.85
CA PHE A 101 11.48 14.25 4.04
C PHE A 101 12.92 14.39 4.53
N GLN A 102 13.10 14.76 5.81
CA GLN A 102 14.40 15.17 6.33
C GLN A 102 15.22 14.03 6.95
N HIS A 103 14.74 12.78 6.79
CA HIS A 103 15.38 11.59 7.36
C HIS A 103 15.65 10.54 6.29
N GLU A 104 16.32 9.46 6.68
CA GLU A 104 16.56 8.30 5.82
C GLU A 104 15.23 7.69 5.37
N ILE A 105 15.06 7.51 4.06
CA ILE A 105 13.88 6.87 3.47
C ILE A 105 14.07 5.36 3.55
N LYS A 106 13.21 4.67 4.27
CA LYS A 106 13.14 3.22 4.35
C LYS A 106 11.71 2.77 4.11
N ILE A 107 11.50 1.94 3.10
CA ILE A 107 10.18 1.50 2.68
C ILE A 107 10.12 -0.02 2.64
N VAL A 108 9.26 -0.63 3.43
CA VAL A 108 8.88 -2.03 3.27
C VAL A 108 7.84 -2.14 2.18
N VAL A 109 8.12 -2.97 1.17
CA VAL A 109 7.25 -3.17 0.01
C VAL A 109 6.70 -4.58 0.02
N LEU A 110 5.38 -4.71 0.28
CA LEU A 110 4.72 -6.01 0.27
C LEU A 110 4.37 -6.41 -1.16
N VAL A 111 4.76 -7.63 -1.53
CA VAL A 111 4.55 -8.18 -2.87
C VAL A 111 3.90 -9.56 -2.78
N ARG A 112 3.25 -9.96 -3.86
CA ARG A 112 2.58 -11.24 -4.00
C ARG A 112 2.50 -11.61 -5.47
N ASP A 113 2.51 -12.91 -5.79
CA ASP A 113 2.24 -13.40 -7.14
C ASP A 113 1.01 -12.69 -7.74
N VAL A 114 1.18 -12.14 -8.95
CA VAL A 114 0.15 -11.30 -9.57
C VAL A 114 -1.10 -12.10 -9.92
N LEU A 115 -0.97 -13.37 -10.29
CA LEU A 115 -2.13 -14.23 -10.56
C LEU A 115 -2.93 -14.47 -9.27
N ASP A 116 -2.27 -14.58 -8.13
CA ASP A 116 -2.95 -14.72 -6.84
C ASP A 116 -3.60 -13.43 -6.37
N VAL A 117 -3.01 -12.27 -6.70
CA VAL A 117 -3.69 -10.97 -6.53
C VAL A 117 -4.96 -10.93 -7.36
N ILE A 118 -4.90 -11.32 -8.65
CA ILE A 118 -6.07 -11.38 -9.54
C ILE A 118 -7.14 -12.32 -8.97
N LYS A 119 -6.80 -13.54 -8.55
CA LYS A 119 -7.75 -14.48 -7.94
C LYS A 119 -8.42 -13.90 -6.70
N SER A 120 -7.65 -13.19 -5.85
CA SER A 120 -8.20 -12.53 -4.66
C SER A 120 -9.20 -11.43 -5.01
N TYR A 121 -8.96 -10.67 -6.07
CA TYR A 121 -9.92 -9.67 -6.55
C TYR A 121 -11.14 -10.28 -7.24
N LEU A 122 -10.96 -11.34 -8.02
CA LEU A 122 -12.09 -12.08 -8.60
C LEU A 122 -13.04 -12.58 -7.51
N HIS A 123 -12.49 -13.12 -6.43
CA HIS A 123 -13.31 -13.51 -5.28
C HIS A 123 -14.10 -12.33 -4.70
N LEU A 124 -13.51 -11.14 -4.58
CA LEU A 124 -14.24 -9.94 -4.15
C LEU A 124 -15.33 -9.54 -5.15
N CYS A 125 -15.05 -9.58 -6.45
CA CYS A 125 -16.05 -9.29 -7.48
C CYS A 125 -17.23 -10.26 -7.45
N ASP A 126 -17.02 -11.50 -7.04
CA ASP A 126 -18.06 -12.53 -6.98
C ASP A 126 -18.87 -12.48 -5.68
N THR A 127 -18.29 -11.94 -4.60
CA THR A 127 -18.91 -11.87 -3.28
C THR A 127 -19.52 -10.51 -2.95
N ASP A 128 -19.11 -9.45 -3.65
CA ASP A 128 -19.58 -8.08 -3.44
C ASP A 128 -19.91 -7.42 -4.79
N VAL A 129 -21.20 -7.37 -5.07
CA VAL A 129 -21.73 -6.80 -6.34
C VAL A 129 -21.43 -5.30 -6.45
N ASP A 130 -21.51 -4.57 -5.35
CA ASP A 130 -21.25 -3.13 -5.35
C ASP A 130 -19.78 -2.84 -5.64
N PHE A 131 -18.87 -3.67 -5.10
CA PHE A 131 -17.45 -3.58 -5.41
C PHE A 131 -17.20 -3.81 -6.92
N PHE A 132 -17.80 -4.83 -7.50
CA PHE A 132 -17.67 -5.12 -8.93
C PHE A 132 -18.24 -3.99 -9.81
N ILE A 133 -19.42 -3.47 -9.46
CA ILE A 133 -20.01 -2.33 -10.17
C ILE A 133 -19.11 -1.11 -10.10
N ASN A 134 -18.56 -0.79 -8.92
CA ASN A 134 -17.64 0.34 -8.76
C ASN A 134 -16.35 0.16 -9.57
N LEU A 135 -15.80 -1.05 -9.64
CA LEU A 135 -14.65 -1.37 -10.46
C LEU A 135 -14.96 -1.14 -11.95
N ARG A 136 -16.09 -1.63 -12.43
CA ARG A 136 -16.54 -1.49 -13.82
C ARG A 136 -16.84 -0.04 -14.22
N TYR A 137 -17.44 0.75 -13.34
CA TYR A 137 -17.71 2.18 -13.62
C TYR A 137 -16.44 3.03 -13.76
N ARG A 138 -15.31 2.56 -13.28
CA ARG A 138 -14.03 3.24 -13.47
C ARG A 138 -13.38 2.92 -14.81
N SER A 139 -13.75 1.79 -15.42
CA SER A 139 -13.21 1.39 -16.72
C SER A 139 -13.92 2.14 -17.86
N LEU A 140 -13.13 2.71 -18.75
CA LEU A 140 -13.61 3.41 -19.95
C LEU A 140 -13.51 2.56 -21.23
N ASP A 141 -13.05 1.28 -21.11
CA ASP A 141 -12.86 0.41 -22.28
C ASP A 141 -14.18 -0.28 -22.71
N PRO A 142 -14.79 0.16 -23.83
CA PRO A 142 -16.04 -0.42 -24.32
C PRO A 142 -15.85 -1.83 -24.91
N THR A 143 -14.63 -2.30 -25.13
CA THR A 143 -14.34 -3.61 -25.74
C THR A 143 -14.49 -4.78 -24.77
N THR A 144 -14.58 -4.51 -23.46
CA THR A 144 -14.76 -5.53 -22.43
C THR A 144 -16.09 -6.31 -22.54
N LEU A 145 -17.06 -5.79 -23.30
CA LEU A 145 -18.39 -6.40 -23.47
C LEU A 145 -18.39 -7.74 -24.22
N TYR A 146 -17.33 -8.08 -24.94
CA TYR A 146 -17.26 -9.26 -25.81
C TYR A 146 -16.39 -10.41 -25.27
N ARG A 147 -15.89 -10.29 -24.04
CA ARG A 147 -15.02 -11.29 -23.40
C ARG A 147 -15.79 -12.17 -22.43
N SER A 148 -15.20 -13.29 -22.02
CA SER A 148 -15.76 -14.07 -20.93
C SER A 148 -15.86 -13.20 -19.66
N ALA A 149 -16.86 -13.48 -18.81
CA ALA A 149 -17.05 -12.73 -17.58
C ALA A 149 -15.81 -12.72 -16.66
N VAL A 150 -15.01 -13.80 -16.69
CA VAL A 150 -13.75 -13.89 -15.94
C VAL A 150 -12.67 -13.05 -16.58
N GLU A 151 -12.49 -13.11 -17.90
CA GLU A 151 -11.49 -12.28 -18.61
C GLU A 151 -11.80 -10.79 -18.48
N GLU A 152 -13.07 -10.39 -18.60
CA GLU A 152 -13.50 -9.00 -18.36
C GLU A 152 -13.11 -8.54 -16.96
N LYS A 153 -13.42 -9.33 -15.93
CA LYS A 153 -13.06 -9.00 -14.55
C LYS A 153 -11.53 -8.88 -14.37
N CYS A 154 -10.76 -9.79 -14.96
CA CYS A 154 -9.29 -9.74 -14.91
C CYS A 154 -8.74 -8.47 -15.57
N ASP A 155 -9.26 -8.10 -16.72
CA ASP A 155 -8.83 -6.88 -17.42
C ASP A 155 -9.21 -5.61 -16.63
N LEU A 156 -10.37 -5.58 -15.96
CA LEU A 156 -10.76 -4.49 -15.05
C LEU A 156 -9.85 -4.39 -13.83
N ILE A 157 -9.47 -5.53 -13.24
CA ILE A 157 -8.55 -5.59 -12.09
C ILE A 157 -7.16 -5.05 -12.48
N MET A 158 -6.72 -5.38 -13.70
CA MET A 158 -5.41 -5.06 -14.24
C MET A 158 -5.43 -3.83 -15.17
N GLU A 159 -6.51 -3.06 -15.15
CA GLU A 159 -6.63 -1.88 -16.02
C GLU A 159 -5.46 -0.91 -15.82
N LYS A 160 -5.08 -0.24 -16.92
CA LYS A 160 -4.02 0.76 -16.90
C LYS A 160 -4.35 1.88 -15.90
N GLU A 161 -3.37 2.26 -15.09
CA GLU A 161 -3.51 3.23 -14.00
C GLU A 161 -4.48 2.79 -12.88
N GLY A 162 -4.97 1.56 -12.94
CA GLY A 162 -5.68 0.91 -11.84
C GLY A 162 -4.75 0.64 -10.66
N MET A 163 -5.32 0.11 -9.58
CA MET A 163 -4.58 -0.06 -8.32
C MET A 163 -3.40 -1.04 -8.46
N VAL A 164 -3.59 -2.15 -9.17
CA VAL A 164 -2.54 -3.18 -9.35
C VAL A 164 -1.47 -2.67 -10.33
N ASP A 165 -1.88 -2.18 -11.51
CA ASP A 165 -0.98 -1.67 -12.54
C ASP A 165 -0.11 -0.51 -12.00
N LYS A 166 -0.72 0.43 -11.28
CA LYS A 166 0.00 1.55 -10.67
C LYS A 166 1.08 1.08 -9.69
N MET A 167 0.84 0.02 -8.93
CA MET A 167 1.83 -0.52 -7.98
C MET A 167 2.95 -1.25 -8.71
N LEU A 168 2.64 -2.08 -9.69
CA LEU A 168 3.65 -2.75 -10.53
C LEU A 168 4.53 -1.71 -11.26
N TYR A 169 3.90 -0.71 -11.84
CA TYR A 169 4.61 0.41 -12.48
C TYR A 169 5.55 1.13 -11.49
N SER A 170 5.06 1.39 -10.27
CA SER A 170 5.81 2.10 -9.23
C SER A 170 7.03 1.30 -8.77
N ILE A 171 6.87 0.00 -8.51
CA ILE A 171 7.97 -0.89 -8.15
C ILE A 171 9.02 -0.92 -9.28
N ASN A 172 8.59 -1.14 -10.51
CA ASN A 172 9.49 -1.15 -11.68
C ASN A 172 10.24 0.18 -11.85
N TRP A 173 9.55 1.31 -11.63
CA TRP A 173 10.17 2.63 -11.69
C TRP A 173 11.26 2.80 -10.63
N LEU A 174 10.99 2.41 -9.37
CA LEU A 174 11.96 2.48 -8.28
C LEU A 174 13.22 1.62 -8.57
N LEU A 175 13.02 0.40 -9.06
CA LEU A 175 14.12 -0.50 -9.44
C LEU A 175 14.96 0.09 -10.57
N LYS A 176 14.32 0.62 -11.63
CA LYS A 176 15.01 1.30 -12.74
C LYS A 176 15.72 2.58 -12.31
N ALA A 177 15.16 3.30 -11.34
CA ALA A 177 15.76 4.49 -10.74
C ALA A 177 16.89 4.17 -9.74
N LYS A 178 17.24 2.88 -9.56
CA LYS A 178 18.26 2.38 -8.63
C LYS A 178 18.03 2.81 -7.18
N LYS A 179 16.78 2.67 -6.72
CA LYS A 179 16.36 3.01 -5.35
C LYS A 179 16.26 1.77 -4.43
N GLN A 180 16.87 0.63 -4.82
CA GLN A 180 16.81 -0.63 -4.07
C GLN A 180 17.28 -0.49 -2.63
N ASP A 181 18.28 0.33 -2.37
CA ASP A 181 18.89 0.48 -1.03
C ASP A 181 17.91 1.00 0.03
N CYS A 182 16.84 1.68 -0.39
CA CYS A 182 15.80 2.14 0.51
C CYS A 182 14.56 1.22 0.56
N LEU A 183 14.61 0.05 -0.10
CA LEU A 183 13.49 -0.89 -0.20
C LEU A 183 13.81 -2.21 0.50
N HIS A 184 12.83 -2.76 1.19
CA HIS A 184 12.83 -4.13 1.70
C HIS A 184 11.56 -4.83 1.23
N PHE A 185 11.72 -5.86 0.40
CA PHE A 185 10.59 -6.62 -0.11
C PHE A 185 10.18 -7.70 0.87
N VAL A 186 8.87 -7.81 1.11
CA VAL A 186 8.24 -8.87 1.89
C VAL A 186 7.26 -9.60 0.98
N GLU A 187 7.57 -10.83 0.66
CA GLU A 187 6.71 -11.69 -0.17
C GLU A 187 5.62 -12.33 0.69
N TYR A 188 4.38 -12.27 0.21
CA TYR A 188 3.22 -12.81 0.94
C TYR A 188 3.38 -14.29 1.31
N ASP A 189 3.91 -15.11 0.41
CA ASP A 189 4.07 -16.54 0.65
C ASP A 189 5.11 -16.84 1.73
N ASN A 190 6.21 -16.08 1.76
CA ASN A 190 7.20 -16.16 2.83
C ASN A 190 6.61 -15.69 4.17
N LEU A 191 5.86 -14.58 4.14
CA LEU A 191 5.18 -14.06 5.31
C LEU A 191 4.20 -15.06 5.94
N VAL A 192 3.42 -15.78 5.13
CA VAL A 192 2.49 -16.78 5.68
C VAL A 192 3.18 -18.08 6.12
N LYS A 193 4.31 -18.41 5.50
CA LYS A 193 5.09 -19.60 5.84
C LYS A 193 5.91 -19.42 7.12
N ASP A 194 6.56 -18.27 7.29
CA ASP A 194 7.40 -17.93 8.43
C ASP A 194 7.24 -16.45 8.81
N PRO A 195 6.11 -16.10 9.44
CA PRO A 195 5.82 -14.70 9.78
C PRO A 195 6.80 -14.11 10.79
N GLU A 196 7.42 -14.94 11.65
CA GLU A 196 8.40 -14.46 12.63
C GLU A 196 9.67 -13.98 11.93
N SER A 197 10.18 -14.74 10.98
CA SER A 197 11.37 -14.39 10.20
C SER A 197 11.14 -13.11 9.38
N GLU A 198 10.01 -13.01 8.69
CA GLU A 198 9.70 -11.83 7.85
C GLU A 198 9.52 -10.56 8.72
N VAL A 199 8.81 -10.66 9.84
CA VAL A 199 8.67 -9.52 10.76
C VAL A 199 10.01 -9.12 11.37
N ARG A 200 10.88 -10.08 11.72
CA ARG A 200 12.24 -9.80 12.18
C ARG A 200 13.05 -9.05 11.12
N GLY A 201 12.98 -9.45 9.85
CA GLY A 201 13.62 -8.76 8.73
C GLY A 201 13.15 -7.31 8.59
N ILE A 202 11.86 -7.03 8.81
CA ILE A 202 11.31 -5.67 8.84
C ILE A 202 11.97 -4.83 9.96
N TYR A 203 12.09 -5.39 11.18
CA TYR A 203 12.72 -4.72 12.31
C TYR A 203 14.19 -4.41 12.05
N ASP A 204 14.94 -5.39 11.51
CA ASP A 204 16.36 -5.23 11.14
C ASP A 204 16.52 -4.14 10.08
N PHE A 205 15.67 -4.14 9.06
CA PHE A 205 15.69 -3.13 8.00
C PHE A 205 15.42 -1.71 8.54
N TYR A 206 14.43 -1.56 9.42
CA TYR A 206 14.15 -0.26 10.04
C TYR A 206 15.18 0.14 11.11
N GLY A 207 15.96 -0.81 11.64
CA GLY A 207 16.89 -0.59 12.75
C GLY A 207 16.13 -0.31 14.06
N ILE A 208 15.08 -1.09 14.31
CA ILE A 208 14.25 -1.04 15.52
C ILE A 208 14.54 -2.31 16.35
N ASP A 209 14.60 -2.17 17.67
CA ASP A 209 14.75 -3.31 18.56
C ASP A 209 13.61 -4.31 18.39
N HIS A 210 13.94 -5.60 18.30
CA HIS A 210 12.97 -6.67 18.12
C HIS A 210 11.94 -6.70 19.26
N PHE A 211 10.71 -7.05 18.91
CA PHE A 211 9.60 -7.25 19.82
C PHE A 211 9.04 -8.66 19.65
N ASN A 212 8.61 -9.29 20.73
CA ASN A 212 8.00 -10.63 20.67
C ASN A 212 6.54 -10.52 20.24
N HIS A 213 6.27 -10.84 18.99
CA HIS A 213 4.93 -10.82 18.43
C HIS A 213 4.18 -12.14 18.63
N HIS A 214 2.86 -12.06 18.63
CA HIS A 214 1.97 -13.22 18.52
C HIS A 214 1.47 -13.32 17.07
N PHE A 215 1.49 -14.53 16.53
CA PHE A 215 1.07 -14.82 15.15
C PHE A 215 -0.25 -15.60 15.09
N THR A 216 -0.90 -15.75 16.24
CA THR A 216 -2.24 -16.34 16.41
C THR A 216 -3.12 -15.38 17.17
N ASN A 217 -4.44 -15.51 17.03
CA ASN A 217 -5.42 -14.64 17.70
C ASN A 217 -5.16 -13.15 17.46
N LEU A 218 -4.83 -12.81 16.24
CA LEU A 218 -4.56 -11.43 15.83
C LEU A 218 -5.79 -10.56 16.01
N LYS A 219 -5.59 -9.34 16.44
CA LYS A 219 -6.67 -8.34 16.57
C LYS A 219 -6.62 -7.35 15.43
N GLN A 220 -7.79 -6.97 14.94
CA GLN A 220 -7.90 -5.81 14.07
C GLN A 220 -7.33 -4.60 14.80
N PHE A 221 -6.39 -3.90 14.18
CA PHE A 221 -5.77 -2.76 14.83
C PHE A 221 -6.68 -1.53 14.86
N ASN A 222 -6.51 -0.76 15.93
CA ASN A 222 -7.00 0.60 16.08
C ASN A 222 -5.77 1.45 16.36
N VAL A 223 -5.52 2.47 15.58
CA VAL A 223 -4.33 3.31 15.68
C VAL A 223 -4.76 4.75 15.96
N ASN A 224 -4.23 5.31 17.02
CA ASN A 224 -4.57 6.66 17.48
C ASN A 224 -6.10 6.89 17.55
N GLY A 225 -6.84 5.91 18.11
CA GLY A 225 -8.30 5.97 18.24
C GLY A 225 -9.08 5.77 16.93
N THR A 226 -8.41 5.49 15.81
CA THR A 226 -9.03 5.34 14.49
C THR A 226 -8.97 3.88 14.03
N SER A 227 -10.12 3.32 13.68
CA SER A 227 -10.24 2.01 13.05
C SER A 227 -10.45 2.16 11.55
N TYR A 228 -10.02 1.13 10.78
CA TYR A 228 -10.29 1.10 9.35
C TYR A 228 -11.81 0.99 9.08
N ASN A 229 -12.30 1.74 8.11
CA ASN A 229 -13.72 1.73 7.73
C ASN A 229 -13.88 1.19 6.31
N ASP A 230 -14.31 -0.07 6.18
CA ASP A 230 -14.65 -0.71 4.90
C ASP A 230 -16.00 -0.26 4.33
N GLY A 231 -16.79 0.56 5.05
CA GLY A 231 -18.05 1.10 4.57
C GLY A 231 -17.94 2.28 3.60
N VAL A 232 -16.72 2.65 3.21
CA VAL A 232 -16.50 3.74 2.25
C VAL A 232 -16.78 3.25 0.83
N PRO A 233 -17.46 4.04 -0.04
CA PRO A 233 -17.76 3.65 -1.41
C PRO A 233 -16.49 3.23 -2.19
N GLY A 234 -16.59 2.09 -2.88
CA GLY A 234 -15.48 1.51 -3.64
C GLY A 234 -14.57 0.57 -2.85
N THR A 235 -14.90 0.31 -1.59
CA THR A 235 -14.27 -0.71 -0.75
C THR A 235 -15.24 -1.90 -0.62
N ALA A 236 -14.75 -3.13 -0.80
CA ALA A 236 -15.57 -4.32 -0.55
C ALA A 236 -15.74 -4.53 0.96
N VAL A 237 -16.90 -5.05 1.35
CA VAL A 237 -17.18 -5.39 2.75
C VAL A 237 -16.12 -6.35 3.29
N ASP A 238 -15.62 -6.07 4.48
CA ASP A 238 -14.57 -6.86 5.14
C ASP A 238 -13.26 -7.01 4.34
N MET A 239 -13.00 -6.14 3.35
CA MET A 239 -11.80 -6.18 2.50
C MET A 239 -10.50 -6.10 3.31
N HIS A 240 -10.50 -5.34 4.40
CA HIS A 240 -9.36 -5.14 5.29
C HIS A 240 -9.48 -5.90 6.61
N LYS A 241 -10.47 -6.79 6.72
CA LYS A 241 -10.62 -7.64 7.90
C LYS A 241 -9.52 -8.69 7.94
N ILE A 242 -8.82 -8.79 9.07
CA ILE A 242 -7.86 -9.84 9.30
C ILE A 242 -8.54 -11.11 9.79
N ARG A 243 -7.95 -12.25 9.46
CA ARG A 243 -8.28 -13.53 10.08
C ARG A 243 -7.56 -13.61 11.42
N THR A 244 -8.29 -13.88 12.48
CA THR A 244 -7.74 -13.77 13.84
C THR A 244 -7.06 -15.04 14.32
N ASP A 245 -7.54 -16.22 13.92
CA ASP A 245 -7.13 -17.48 14.53
C ASP A 245 -5.68 -17.85 14.24
N LYS A 246 -5.28 -17.84 12.99
CA LYS A 246 -3.90 -18.10 12.57
C LYS A 246 -3.60 -17.47 11.21
N ILE A 247 -2.31 -17.28 10.96
CA ILE A 247 -1.82 -16.87 9.65
C ILE A 247 -1.80 -18.10 8.74
N GLU A 248 -2.59 -18.05 7.68
CA GLU A 248 -2.68 -19.10 6.66
C GLU A 248 -2.72 -18.50 5.28
N PRO A 249 -2.18 -19.20 4.27
CA PRO A 249 -2.32 -18.80 2.89
C PRO A 249 -3.80 -18.61 2.52
N LEU A 250 -4.13 -17.47 1.95
CA LEU A 250 -5.45 -17.25 1.38
C LEU A 250 -5.42 -17.72 -0.08
N THR A 251 -5.81 -18.97 -0.30
CA THR A 251 -5.96 -19.52 -1.64
C THR A 251 -7.40 -19.39 -2.10
N HIS A 252 -7.59 -18.93 -3.32
CA HIS A 252 -8.90 -18.92 -3.97
C HIS A 252 -8.85 -19.98 -5.08
N PRO A 253 -9.70 -21.02 -5.02
CA PRO A 253 -9.73 -22.10 -6.02
C PRO A 253 -10.42 -21.63 -7.31
N ILE A 254 -9.90 -20.56 -7.90
CA ILE A 254 -10.38 -19.97 -9.13
C ILE A 254 -9.42 -20.37 -10.24
N GLU A 255 -9.93 -21.05 -11.26
CA GLU A 255 -9.16 -21.34 -12.48
C GLU A 255 -9.16 -20.10 -13.37
N LEU A 256 -7.96 -19.64 -13.71
CA LEU A 256 -7.80 -18.51 -14.63
C LEU A 256 -7.74 -19.03 -16.08
N PRO A 257 -8.36 -18.33 -17.04
CA PRO A 257 -8.19 -18.63 -18.46
C PRO A 257 -6.71 -18.60 -18.87
N GLU A 258 -6.32 -19.45 -19.80
CA GLU A 258 -4.95 -19.53 -20.31
C GLU A 258 -4.47 -18.17 -20.86
N SER A 259 -5.36 -17.40 -21.49
CA SER A 259 -5.12 -16.04 -21.97
C SER A 259 -4.69 -15.10 -20.86
N VAL A 260 -5.31 -15.20 -19.68
CA VAL A 260 -5.00 -14.40 -18.48
C VAL A 260 -3.65 -14.82 -17.90
N VAL A 261 -3.45 -16.14 -17.73
CA VAL A 261 -2.17 -16.68 -17.22
C VAL A 261 -1.02 -16.25 -18.11
N SER A 262 -1.14 -16.45 -19.43
CA SER A 262 -0.10 -16.05 -20.40
C SER A 262 0.21 -14.56 -20.39
N LYS A 263 -0.81 -13.72 -20.11
CA LYS A 263 -0.67 -12.26 -20.11
C LYS A 263 0.02 -11.72 -18.85
N TYR A 264 -0.21 -12.34 -17.68
CA TYR A 264 0.12 -11.77 -16.39
C TYR A 264 1.12 -12.57 -15.53
N SER A 265 1.55 -13.78 -15.96
CA SER A 265 2.45 -14.65 -15.18
C SER A 265 3.91 -14.17 -15.04
N ASN A 266 4.33 -13.15 -15.80
CA ASN A 266 5.72 -12.69 -15.81
C ASN A 266 5.85 -11.22 -15.33
N LEU A 267 5.00 -10.81 -14.40
CA LEU A 267 4.98 -9.43 -13.90
C LEU A 267 5.68 -9.27 -12.54
N ASP A 268 6.24 -10.35 -11.98
CA ASP A 268 6.97 -10.32 -10.70
C ASP A 268 8.35 -9.70 -10.91
N LEU A 269 8.46 -8.42 -10.57
CA LEU A 269 9.64 -7.59 -10.84
C LEU A 269 10.65 -7.57 -9.69
N TRP A 270 10.35 -8.20 -8.57
CA TRP A 270 11.13 -8.20 -7.32
C TRP A 270 11.93 -9.48 -7.09
N SER A 271 11.75 -10.51 -7.92
CA SER A 271 12.43 -11.81 -7.86
C SER A 271 13.75 -11.84 -8.63
#